data_4ee385a67290eb406ce594f0a23df2f4
#
_entry.id   4ee385a67290eb406ce594f0a23df2f4
#
_cell.length_a   1.000
_cell.length_b   1.000
_cell.length_c   1.000
_cell.angle_alpha   90.00
_cell.angle_beta   90.00
_cell.angle_gamma   90.00
#
_symmetry.space_group_name_H-M   'P 1'
#
loop_
_entity.id
_entity.type
_entity.pdbx_description
1 polymer ?
#
loop_
_entity_poly.entity_id
_entity_poly.type
_entity_poly.pdbx_seq_one_letter_code
_entity_poly.pdbx_strand_id
1 'polypeptide(L)'
;MNYTYSVNDIAVFLRNANPPLSVEQMVLHKLWAEQKHIPKKYRLDEAAFKRQVRLEIAAYDSYDGMDELDLIMRDVAPDYIQLNPTYAQDIILQYFKVIRLGLLYIEGRSYSKIKLRRLLKSFGYKRRSQVLVQSIKHALTLLSLTPYLKGHVPCDIASIDIDDMIMIRLK
;
A
#
# COMPACT_ATOMS: atom_id res chain seq x y z
N MET A 1 6.59 5.96 15.42
CA MET A 1 5.42 5.11 15.17
C MET A 1 5.86 3.80 14.54
N ASN A 2 5.32 2.69 15.02
CA ASN A 2 5.76 1.37 14.59
C ASN A 2 4.71 0.73 13.69
N TYR A 3 5.07 0.43 12.48
CA TYR A 3 4.31 -0.41 11.56
C TYR A 3 5.17 -1.58 11.09
N THR A 4 4.54 -2.65 10.65
CA THR A 4 5.20 -3.79 10.02
C THR A 4 4.61 -4.05 8.64
N TYR A 5 5.40 -4.60 7.74
CA TYR A 5 4.92 -5.13 6.47
C TYR A 5 4.45 -6.57 6.68
N SER A 6 3.20 -6.86 6.36
CA SER A 6 2.70 -8.23 6.37
C SER A 6 3.25 -9.02 5.17
N VAL A 7 3.09 -10.34 5.23
CA VAL A 7 3.37 -11.22 4.08
C VAL A 7 2.60 -10.77 2.85
N ASN A 8 1.33 -10.39 3.03
CA ASN A 8 0.47 -9.92 1.94
C ASN A 8 0.93 -8.57 1.36
N ASP A 9 1.39 -7.63 2.19
CA ASP A 9 1.94 -6.35 1.70
C ASP A 9 3.11 -6.59 0.73
N ILE A 10 4.02 -7.49 1.12
CA ILE A 10 5.20 -7.84 0.31
C ILE A 10 4.80 -8.60 -0.96
N ALA A 11 3.85 -9.53 -0.85
CA ALA A 11 3.39 -10.32 -1.99
C ALA A 11 2.70 -9.45 -3.05
N VAL A 12 1.80 -8.55 -2.66
CA VAL A 12 1.14 -7.60 -3.57
C VAL A 12 2.17 -6.69 -4.24
N PHE A 13 3.14 -6.18 -3.48
CA PHE A 13 4.22 -5.36 -4.02
C PHE A 13 5.05 -6.12 -5.06
N LEU A 14 5.54 -7.33 -4.73
CA LEU A 14 6.39 -8.12 -5.62
C LEU A 14 5.65 -8.61 -6.87
N ARG A 15 4.36 -8.95 -6.73
CA ARG A 15 3.52 -9.36 -7.88
C ARG A 15 3.42 -8.27 -8.95
N ASN A 16 3.41 -7.01 -8.55
CA ASN A 16 3.24 -5.86 -9.43
C ASN A 16 4.54 -5.06 -9.66
N ALA A 17 5.66 -5.51 -9.10
CA ALA A 17 6.93 -4.81 -9.28
C ALA A 17 7.36 -4.80 -10.77
N ASN A 18 7.66 -3.62 -11.28
CA ASN A 18 8.19 -3.43 -12.61
C ASN A 18 9.39 -2.47 -12.56
N PRO A 19 10.62 -2.92 -12.84
CA PRO A 19 10.97 -4.29 -13.26
C PRO A 19 10.70 -5.34 -12.16
N PRO A 20 10.51 -6.61 -12.52
CA PRO A 20 10.27 -7.69 -11.56
C PRO A 20 11.41 -7.81 -10.54
N LEU A 21 11.04 -8.01 -9.27
CA LEU A 21 11.97 -8.23 -8.17
C LEU A 21 11.78 -9.63 -7.60
N SER A 22 12.87 -10.34 -7.32
CA SER A 22 12.77 -11.63 -6.64
C SER A 22 12.60 -11.47 -5.14
N VAL A 23 11.99 -12.48 -4.51
CA VAL A 23 11.80 -12.53 -3.04
C VAL A 23 13.16 -12.47 -2.31
N GLU A 24 14.22 -13.05 -2.89
CA GLU A 24 15.53 -13.12 -2.29
C GLU A 24 16.37 -11.84 -2.43
N GLN A 25 16.25 -11.17 -3.58
CA GLN A 25 17.31 -10.25 -3.99
C GLN A 25 17.36 -8.94 -3.21
N MET A 26 16.35 -8.09 -3.26
CA MET A 26 16.58 -6.75 -2.74
C MET A 26 15.67 -6.37 -1.58
N VAL A 27 14.42 -6.76 -1.65
CA VAL A 27 13.42 -6.28 -0.69
C VAL A 27 13.54 -6.99 0.64
N LEU A 28 13.57 -8.31 0.64
CA LEU A 28 13.66 -9.08 1.89
C LEU A 28 15.03 -8.94 2.55
N HIS A 29 16.11 -8.82 1.78
CA HIS A 29 17.43 -8.57 2.34
C HIS A 29 17.52 -7.22 3.02
N LYS A 30 16.99 -6.16 2.38
CA LYS A 30 16.94 -4.82 2.97
C LYS A 30 15.94 -4.73 4.12
N LEU A 31 14.76 -5.35 3.99
CA LEU A 31 13.78 -5.42 5.08
C LEU A 31 14.31 -6.19 6.29
N TRP A 32 15.07 -7.28 6.04
CA TRP A 32 15.65 -8.07 7.11
C TRP A 32 16.73 -7.32 7.88
N ALA A 33 17.46 -6.44 7.22
CA ALA A 33 18.39 -5.53 7.89
C ALA A 33 17.67 -4.54 8.83
N GLU A 34 16.41 -4.20 8.50
CA GLU A 34 15.55 -3.34 9.33
C GLU A 34 14.42 -4.14 10.01
N GLN A 35 14.77 -5.10 10.85
CA GLN A 35 13.84 -6.05 11.48
C GLN A 35 12.64 -5.44 12.18
N LYS A 36 12.69 -4.15 12.56
CA LYS A 36 11.55 -3.42 13.15
C LYS A 36 10.29 -3.44 12.27
N HIS A 37 10.46 -3.56 10.95
CA HIS A 37 9.36 -3.60 9.97
C HIS A 37 8.89 -5.02 9.63
N ILE A 38 9.54 -6.06 10.18
CA ILE A 38 9.13 -7.46 10.04
C ILE A 38 8.18 -7.83 11.17
N PRO A 39 7.07 -8.57 10.90
CA PRO A 39 6.20 -9.07 11.96
C PRO A 39 6.99 -9.93 12.98
N LYS A 40 6.75 -9.72 14.26
CA LYS A 40 7.51 -10.36 15.35
C LYS A 40 7.66 -11.87 15.18
N LYS A 41 6.61 -12.57 14.74
CA LYS A 41 6.61 -14.02 14.54
C LYS A 41 7.62 -14.54 13.50
N TYR A 42 8.11 -13.67 12.60
CA TYR A 42 9.07 -14.05 11.56
C TYR A 42 10.49 -13.55 11.81
N ARG A 43 10.72 -12.72 12.83
CA ARG A 43 12.03 -12.07 13.03
C ARG A 43 13.18 -13.04 13.27
N LEU A 44 12.88 -14.25 13.70
CA LEU A 44 13.87 -15.31 13.95
C LEU A 44 13.88 -16.39 12.87
N ASP A 45 13.00 -16.28 11.86
CA ASP A 45 12.88 -17.30 10.79
C ASP A 45 12.65 -16.63 9.43
N GLU A 46 13.73 -16.15 8.83
CA GLU A 46 13.72 -15.54 7.50
C GLU A 46 13.20 -16.51 6.43
N ALA A 47 13.56 -17.79 6.53
CA ALA A 47 13.15 -18.80 5.58
C ALA A 47 11.63 -19.02 5.60
N ALA A 48 11.01 -19.04 6.79
CA ALA A 48 9.58 -19.14 6.93
C ALA A 48 8.88 -17.90 6.34
N PHE A 49 9.41 -16.71 6.58
CA PHE A 49 8.84 -15.47 6.01
C PHE A 49 8.88 -15.48 4.48
N LYS A 50 10.03 -15.79 3.89
CA LYS A 50 10.20 -15.91 2.43
C LYS A 50 9.25 -16.95 1.83
N ARG A 51 9.14 -18.12 2.47
CA ARG A 51 8.23 -19.19 2.02
C ARG A 51 6.77 -18.72 2.01
N GLN A 52 6.32 -18.04 3.05
CA GLN A 52 4.95 -17.50 3.11
C GLN A 52 4.70 -16.42 2.05
N VAL A 53 5.67 -15.53 1.80
CA VAL A 53 5.57 -14.55 0.72
C VAL A 53 5.42 -15.23 -0.64
N ARG A 54 6.20 -16.28 -0.93
CA ARG A 54 6.08 -17.04 -2.20
C ARG A 54 4.72 -17.73 -2.35
N LEU A 55 4.19 -18.31 -1.27
CA LEU A 55 2.86 -18.93 -1.29
C LEU A 55 1.77 -17.89 -1.58
N GLU A 56 1.89 -16.71 -0.99
CA GLU A 56 0.93 -15.64 -1.22
C GLU A 56 1.02 -15.07 -2.65
N ILE A 57 2.24 -14.94 -3.21
CA ILE A 57 2.42 -14.54 -4.61
C ILE A 57 1.75 -15.55 -5.55
N ALA A 58 1.95 -16.85 -5.33
CA ALA A 58 1.34 -17.90 -6.12
C ALA A 58 -0.21 -17.86 -6.06
N ALA A 59 -0.79 -17.46 -4.94
CA ALA A 59 -2.22 -17.27 -4.81
C ALA A 59 -2.78 -16.16 -5.72
N TYR A 60 -1.92 -15.27 -6.21
CA TYR A 60 -2.31 -14.18 -7.13
C TYR A 60 -2.16 -14.51 -8.62
N ASP A 61 -1.72 -15.71 -8.99
CA ASP A 61 -1.46 -16.07 -10.39
C ASP A 61 -2.71 -15.98 -11.29
N SER A 62 -3.91 -16.15 -10.72
CA SER A 62 -5.18 -16.01 -11.44
C SER A 62 -5.69 -14.57 -11.58
N TYR A 63 -4.99 -13.58 -11.04
CA TYR A 63 -5.43 -12.17 -11.00
C TYR A 63 -4.60 -11.29 -11.95
N ASP A 64 -4.46 -11.71 -13.20
CA ASP A 64 -3.71 -10.96 -14.20
C ASP A 64 -4.36 -9.60 -14.50
N GLY A 65 -3.51 -8.58 -14.71
CA GLY A 65 -3.94 -7.23 -15.05
C GLY A 65 -4.46 -6.39 -13.88
N MET A 66 -4.51 -6.92 -12.66
CA MET A 66 -4.88 -6.16 -11.47
C MET A 66 -3.70 -5.35 -10.94
N ASP A 67 -3.94 -4.08 -10.63
CA ASP A 67 -2.93 -3.28 -9.91
C ASP A 67 -2.95 -3.56 -8.39
N GLU A 68 -2.10 -2.86 -7.64
CA GLU A 68 -1.96 -3.05 -6.20
C GLU A 68 -3.28 -2.85 -5.44
N LEU A 69 -4.05 -1.83 -5.82
CA LEU A 69 -5.32 -1.54 -5.17
C LEU A 69 -6.37 -2.61 -5.47
N ASP A 70 -6.46 -3.06 -6.73
CA ASP A 70 -7.39 -4.10 -7.14
C ASP A 70 -7.07 -5.44 -6.44
N LEU A 71 -5.78 -5.79 -6.32
CA LEU A 71 -5.35 -7.00 -5.59
C LEU A 71 -5.70 -6.95 -4.11
N ILE A 72 -5.50 -5.80 -3.45
CA ILE A 72 -5.85 -5.61 -2.04
C ILE A 72 -7.37 -5.72 -1.85
N MET A 73 -8.14 -5.19 -2.78
CA MET A 73 -9.60 -5.11 -2.69
C MET A 73 -10.34 -6.33 -3.24
N ARG A 74 -9.65 -7.31 -3.83
CA ARG A 74 -10.26 -8.44 -4.56
C ARG A 74 -11.33 -9.22 -3.80
N ASP A 75 -11.13 -9.39 -2.49
CA ASP A 75 -12.03 -10.15 -1.63
C ASP A 75 -12.79 -9.27 -0.62
N VAL A 76 -12.73 -7.95 -0.82
CA VAL A 76 -13.31 -6.98 0.11
C VAL A 76 -14.60 -6.40 -0.46
N ALA A 77 -15.72 -6.65 0.22
CA ALA A 77 -16.98 -6.00 -0.10
C ALA A 77 -16.94 -4.51 0.31
N PRO A 78 -17.19 -3.56 -0.62
CA PRO A 78 -17.16 -2.13 -0.29
C PRO A 78 -18.11 -1.74 0.86
N ASP A 79 -19.28 -2.35 0.94
CA ASP A 79 -20.25 -2.11 2.01
C ASP A 79 -19.69 -2.52 3.39
N TYR A 80 -18.89 -3.57 3.44
CA TYR A 80 -18.25 -4.01 4.67
C TYR A 80 -17.24 -2.98 5.20
N ILE A 81 -16.51 -2.32 4.31
CA ILE A 81 -15.58 -1.26 4.67
C ILE A 81 -16.31 -0.09 5.33
N GLN A 82 -17.46 0.31 4.78
CA GLN A 82 -18.24 1.44 5.31
C GLN A 82 -18.80 1.16 6.70
N LEU A 83 -19.17 -0.10 6.98
CA LEU A 83 -19.72 -0.54 8.26
C LEU A 83 -18.63 -0.82 9.31
N ASN A 84 -17.38 -0.98 8.91
CA ASN A 84 -16.28 -1.37 9.78
C ASN A 84 -15.09 -0.40 9.67
N PRO A 85 -15.12 0.76 10.35
CA PRO A 85 -14.09 1.80 10.22
C PRO A 85 -12.66 1.32 10.54
N THR A 86 -12.50 0.43 11.51
CA THR A 86 -11.18 -0.14 11.86
C THR A 86 -10.62 -0.98 10.70
N TYR A 87 -11.46 -1.83 10.11
CA TYR A 87 -11.07 -2.61 8.95
C TYR A 87 -10.75 -1.73 7.73
N ALA A 88 -11.52 -0.65 7.54
CA ALA A 88 -11.21 0.35 6.51
C ALA A 88 -9.83 0.98 6.71
N GLN A 89 -9.46 1.31 7.94
CA GLN A 89 -8.13 1.84 8.28
C GLN A 89 -7.02 0.86 7.94
N ASP A 90 -7.21 -0.42 8.25
CA ASP A 90 -6.21 -1.48 7.97
C ASP A 90 -5.99 -1.65 6.47
N ILE A 91 -7.06 -1.69 5.67
CA ILE A 91 -6.99 -1.81 4.20
C ILE A 91 -6.32 -0.57 3.58
N ILE A 92 -6.68 0.63 4.03
CA ILE A 92 -6.07 1.88 3.57
C ILE A 92 -4.58 1.89 3.91
N LEU A 93 -4.24 1.50 5.12
CA LEU A 93 -2.84 1.40 5.55
C LEU A 93 -2.06 0.38 4.71
N GLN A 94 -2.65 -0.78 4.42
CA GLN A 94 -2.07 -1.80 3.56
C GLN A 94 -1.75 -1.24 2.17
N TYR A 95 -2.69 -0.55 1.54
CA TYR A 95 -2.47 0.07 0.23
C TYR A 95 -1.26 1.03 0.25
N PHE A 96 -1.21 1.94 1.21
CA PHE A 96 -0.08 2.88 1.30
C PHE A 96 1.25 2.23 1.70
N LYS A 97 1.24 1.12 2.43
CA LYS A 97 2.45 0.31 2.66
C LYS A 97 3.00 -0.25 1.35
N VAL A 98 2.14 -0.79 0.50
CA VAL A 98 2.55 -1.30 -0.82
C VAL A 98 3.11 -0.17 -1.69
N ILE A 99 2.46 0.99 -1.71
CA ILE A 99 2.98 2.18 -2.41
C ILE A 99 4.37 2.56 -1.89
N ARG A 100 4.55 2.58 -0.56
CA ARG A 100 5.84 2.90 0.05
C ARG A 100 6.95 1.92 -0.33
N LEU A 101 6.65 0.63 -0.38
CA LEU A 101 7.60 -0.39 -0.85
C LEU A 101 8.05 -0.11 -2.28
N GLY A 102 7.11 0.23 -3.16
CA GLY A 102 7.43 0.62 -4.54
C GLY A 102 8.34 1.85 -4.63
N LEU A 103 8.10 2.85 -3.79
CA LEU A 103 8.93 4.06 -3.75
C LEU A 103 10.33 3.83 -3.18
N LEU A 104 10.48 2.83 -2.30
CA LEU A 104 11.77 2.51 -1.67
C LEU A 104 12.65 1.59 -2.53
N TYR A 105 12.04 0.63 -3.23
CA TYR A 105 12.76 -0.51 -3.78
C TYR A 105 12.70 -0.64 -5.30
N ILE A 106 11.82 0.08 -5.98
CA ILE A 106 11.83 0.15 -7.45
C ILE A 106 12.72 1.31 -7.87
N GLU A 107 13.81 0.99 -8.55
CA GLU A 107 14.75 1.98 -9.06
C GLU A 107 14.05 2.95 -10.02
N GLY A 108 14.34 4.26 -9.84
CA GLY A 108 13.74 5.33 -10.64
C GLY A 108 12.29 5.69 -10.30
N ARG A 109 11.63 4.95 -9.41
CA ARG A 109 10.26 5.27 -8.97
C ARG A 109 10.27 6.30 -7.85
N SER A 110 10.12 7.58 -8.19
CA SER A 110 10.11 8.69 -7.22
C SER A 110 8.72 9.08 -6.72
N TYR A 111 7.65 8.57 -7.34
CA TYR A 111 6.26 8.83 -6.96
C TYR A 111 5.33 7.71 -7.40
N SER A 112 4.14 7.67 -6.80
CA SER A 112 2.99 6.88 -7.25
C SER A 112 1.82 7.81 -7.54
N LYS A 113 1.03 7.51 -8.58
CA LYS A 113 -0.13 8.33 -8.99
C LYS A 113 -1.43 7.60 -8.73
N ILE A 114 -2.43 8.31 -8.21
CA ILE A 114 -3.80 7.82 -8.14
C ILE A 114 -4.78 8.99 -8.26
N LYS A 115 -5.90 8.81 -8.97
CA LYS A 115 -7.03 9.74 -8.88
C LYS A 115 -7.71 9.59 -7.54
N LEU A 116 -8.01 10.71 -6.86
CA LEU A 116 -8.71 10.67 -5.59
C LEU A 116 -10.07 9.96 -5.73
N ARG A 117 -10.84 10.24 -6.78
CA ARG A 117 -12.10 9.55 -7.09
C ARG A 117 -11.95 8.03 -7.14
N ARG A 118 -10.89 7.52 -7.78
CA ARG A 118 -10.62 6.07 -7.86
C ARG A 118 -10.36 5.50 -6.47
N LEU A 119 -9.53 6.16 -5.68
CA LEU A 119 -9.24 5.74 -4.30
C LEU A 119 -10.52 5.68 -3.46
N LEU A 120 -11.33 6.75 -3.48
CA LEU A 120 -12.61 6.79 -2.76
C LEU A 120 -13.55 5.67 -3.22
N LYS A 121 -13.71 5.49 -4.54
CA LYS A 121 -14.59 4.47 -5.12
C LYS A 121 -14.17 3.05 -4.74
N SER A 122 -12.89 2.77 -4.72
CA SER A 122 -12.38 1.44 -4.34
C SER A 122 -12.71 1.09 -2.90
N PHE A 123 -12.80 2.09 -2.02
CA PHE A 123 -13.26 1.91 -0.64
C PHE A 123 -14.80 2.07 -0.49
N GLY A 124 -15.57 2.04 -1.58
CA GLY A 124 -17.02 2.09 -1.55
C GLY A 124 -17.63 3.49 -1.32
N TYR A 125 -16.84 4.55 -1.41
CA TYR A 125 -17.31 5.92 -1.17
C TYR A 125 -17.52 6.69 -2.48
N LYS A 126 -18.71 7.29 -2.64
CA LYS A 126 -19.01 8.20 -3.75
C LYS A 126 -18.50 9.62 -3.49
N ARG A 127 -18.35 9.98 -2.22
CA ARG A 127 -17.91 11.30 -1.75
C ARG A 127 -16.88 11.15 -0.64
N ARG A 128 -16.16 12.20 -0.35
CA ARG A 128 -15.29 12.23 0.82
C ARG A 128 -16.13 12.06 2.10
N SER A 129 -15.77 11.08 2.91
CA SER A 129 -16.23 11.02 4.29
C SER A 129 -15.10 11.47 5.21
N GLN A 130 -15.45 12.07 6.34
CA GLN A 130 -14.47 12.51 7.33
C GLN A 130 -13.60 11.32 7.82
N VAL A 131 -14.24 10.19 8.07
CA VAL A 131 -13.56 8.96 8.53
C VAL A 131 -12.53 8.49 7.50
N LEU A 132 -12.91 8.43 6.22
CA LEU A 132 -12.00 7.98 5.16
C LEU A 132 -10.82 8.94 4.99
N VAL A 133 -11.08 10.24 4.98
CA VAL A 133 -10.02 11.28 4.88
C VAL A 133 -9.05 11.18 6.06
N GLN A 134 -9.54 11.02 7.28
CA GLN A 134 -8.71 10.84 8.46
C GLN A 134 -7.86 9.57 8.39
N SER A 135 -8.42 8.47 7.91
CA SER A 135 -7.69 7.21 7.74
C SER A 135 -6.58 7.33 6.70
N ILE A 136 -6.83 8.01 5.58
CA ILE A 136 -5.81 8.29 4.55
C ILE A 136 -4.70 9.17 5.15
N LYS A 137 -5.05 10.27 5.79
CA LYS A 137 -4.07 11.18 6.43
C LYS A 137 -3.23 10.47 7.47
N HIS A 138 -3.84 9.62 8.30
CA HIS A 138 -3.15 8.81 9.29
C HIS A 138 -2.13 7.87 8.62
N ALA A 139 -2.54 7.12 7.59
CA ALA A 139 -1.66 6.22 6.87
C ALA A 139 -0.47 6.95 6.22
N LEU A 140 -0.73 8.09 5.56
CA LEU A 140 0.32 8.92 4.95
C LEU A 140 1.33 9.41 6.00
N THR A 141 0.85 9.89 7.15
CA THR A 141 1.70 10.37 8.25
C THR A 141 2.53 9.22 8.84
N LEU A 142 1.88 8.10 9.17
CA LEU A 142 2.53 6.93 9.75
C LEU A 142 3.65 6.37 8.86
N LEU A 143 3.45 6.42 7.55
CA LEU A 143 4.38 5.88 6.56
C LEU A 143 5.38 6.92 6.03
N SER A 144 5.37 8.14 6.56
CA SER A 144 6.20 9.25 6.06
C SER A 144 6.03 9.47 4.55
N LEU A 145 4.77 9.52 4.12
CA LEU A 145 4.37 9.80 2.75
C LEU A 145 3.74 11.19 2.67
N THR A 146 3.93 11.86 1.55
CA THR A 146 3.34 13.19 1.30
C THR A 146 2.60 13.19 -0.03
N PRO A 147 1.33 13.66 -0.06
CA PRO A 147 0.57 13.84 -1.28
C PRO A 147 0.91 15.19 -1.93
N TYR A 148 1.01 15.19 -3.26
CA TYR A 148 1.27 16.35 -4.09
C TYR A 148 0.29 16.40 -5.25
N LEU A 149 -0.04 17.60 -5.71
CA LEU A 149 -0.64 17.86 -7.00
C LEU A 149 0.44 18.01 -8.10
N LYS A 150 0.01 18.12 -9.35
CA LYS A 150 0.89 18.44 -10.48
C LYS A 150 1.69 19.70 -10.17
N GLY A 151 2.99 19.68 -10.52
CA GLY A 151 3.89 20.81 -10.22
C GLY A 151 4.54 20.77 -8.83
N HIS A 152 4.48 19.62 -8.15
CA HIS A 152 5.09 19.41 -6.83
C HIS A 152 4.49 20.29 -5.71
N VAL A 153 3.22 20.68 -5.84
CA VAL A 153 2.53 21.43 -4.79
C VAL A 153 1.97 20.45 -3.76
N PRO A 154 2.42 20.48 -2.50
CA PRO A 154 1.84 19.66 -1.43
C PRO A 154 0.34 19.93 -1.33
N CYS A 155 -0.46 18.90 -1.12
CA CYS A 155 -1.91 19.05 -1.08
C CYS A 155 -2.53 18.39 0.15
N ASP A 156 -3.72 18.86 0.51
CA ASP A 156 -4.55 18.24 1.54
C ASP A 156 -5.68 17.45 0.89
N ILE A 157 -5.71 16.14 1.15
CA ILE A 157 -6.75 15.21 0.67
C ILE A 157 -8.17 15.68 1.03
N ALA A 158 -8.31 16.46 2.10
CA ALA A 158 -9.60 16.99 2.52
C ALA A 158 -10.15 18.09 1.60
N SER A 159 -9.29 18.85 0.92
CA SER A 159 -9.65 20.09 0.22
C SER A 159 -9.51 20.04 -1.30
N ILE A 160 -8.68 19.15 -1.86
CA ILE A 160 -8.48 19.03 -3.31
C ILE A 160 -9.74 18.53 -4.03
N ASP A 161 -9.85 18.74 -5.33
CA ASP A 161 -10.93 18.16 -6.12
C ASP A 161 -10.85 16.64 -6.15
N ILE A 162 -12.00 15.96 -6.18
CA ILE A 162 -12.03 14.48 -6.22
C ILE A 162 -11.52 13.91 -7.55
N ASP A 163 -11.51 14.70 -8.60
CA ASP A 163 -10.96 14.33 -9.91
C ASP A 163 -9.48 14.65 -10.05
N ASP A 164 -8.88 15.27 -9.05
CA ASP A 164 -7.45 15.55 -9.06
C ASP A 164 -6.61 14.26 -9.02
N MET A 165 -5.51 14.31 -9.76
CA MET A 165 -4.47 13.29 -9.71
C MET A 165 -3.51 13.60 -8.57
N ILE A 166 -3.46 12.70 -7.60
CA ILE A 166 -2.54 12.79 -6.47
C ILE A 166 -1.26 12.05 -6.79
N MET A 167 -0.13 12.67 -6.53
CA MET A 167 1.19 12.06 -6.56
C MET A 167 1.66 11.82 -5.12
N ILE A 168 1.91 10.58 -4.76
CA ILE A 168 2.41 10.18 -3.45
C ILE A 168 3.92 10.02 -3.53
N ARG A 169 4.65 10.62 -2.60
CA ARG A 169 6.12 10.56 -2.49
C ARG A 169 6.55 10.24 -1.06
N LEU A 170 7.78 9.76 -0.91
CA LEU A 170 8.45 9.72 0.38
C LEU A 170 8.70 11.16 0.88
N LYS A 171 8.52 11.36 2.19
CA LYS A 171 8.80 12.64 2.85
C LYS A 171 10.29 12.87 3.00
#